data_bf05c0a71829de731d741d5603221e88
#
_entry.id   bf05c0a71829de731d741d5603221e88
#
_cell.length_a   1.000
_cell.length_b   1.000
_cell.length_c   1.000
_cell.angle_alpha   90.00
_cell.angle_beta   90.00
_cell.angle_gamma   90.00
#
_symmetry.space_group_name_H-M   'P 1'
#
loop_
_entity.id
_entity.type
_entity.pdbx_description
1 polymer ?
#
loop_
_entity_poly.entity_id
_entity_poly.type
_entity_poly.pdbx_seq_one_letter_code
_entity_poly.pdbx_strand_id
1 'polypeptide(L)'
;EPLPAQRAYELGMVNRVVPTEQVMNEAVALAESIAANAPLAVAASRTVAMRAYEGDDDELMRASLRAIGDLSVTEDFAEGPRAFIEKRPPVWKGR
;
A
#
# COMPACT_ATOMS: atom_id res chain seq x y z
N GLU A 1 -4.91 -13.95 28.57
CA GLU A 1 -5.07 -15.12 27.69
C GLU A 1 -4.58 -14.80 26.28
N PRO A 2 -3.99 -15.76 25.55
CA PRO A 2 -3.62 -15.55 24.16
C PRO A 2 -4.85 -15.25 23.30
N LEU A 3 -4.74 -14.26 22.40
CA LEU A 3 -5.80 -13.91 21.46
C LEU A 3 -5.82 -14.92 20.31
N PRO A 4 -6.93 -15.64 20.05
CA PRO A 4 -7.03 -16.53 18.90
C PRO A 4 -6.86 -15.77 17.56
N ALA A 5 -6.21 -16.39 16.57
CA ALA A 5 -5.97 -15.78 15.27
C ALA A 5 -7.25 -15.31 14.57
N GLN A 6 -8.31 -16.10 14.65
CA GLN A 6 -9.62 -15.73 14.09
C GLN A 6 -10.19 -14.47 14.76
N ARG A 7 -10.03 -14.34 16.07
CA ARG A 7 -10.49 -13.15 16.78
C ARG A 7 -9.65 -11.92 16.43
N ALA A 8 -8.35 -12.08 16.23
CA ALA A 8 -7.48 -11.01 15.75
C ALA A 8 -7.90 -10.52 14.34
N TYR A 9 -8.31 -11.43 13.47
CA TYR A 9 -8.85 -11.10 12.15
C TYR A 9 -10.17 -10.32 12.23
N GLU A 10 -11.12 -10.78 13.05
CA GLU A 10 -12.40 -10.09 13.27
C GLU A 10 -12.22 -8.66 13.83
N LEU A 11 -11.18 -8.45 14.63
CA LEU A 11 -10.82 -7.14 15.18
C LEU A 11 -9.99 -6.26 14.23
N GLY A 12 -9.66 -6.74 13.03
CA GLY A 12 -8.84 -6.02 12.06
C GLY A 12 -7.35 -5.92 12.43
N MET A 13 -6.86 -6.74 13.37
CA MET A 13 -5.47 -6.74 13.80
C MET A 13 -4.55 -7.47 12.81
N VAL A 14 -5.09 -8.41 12.03
CA VAL A 14 -4.38 -9.14 10.98
C VAL A 14 -5.23 -9.15 9.71
N ASN A 15 -4.56 -9.20 8.55
CA ASN A 15 -5.22 -9.12 7.25
C ASN A 15 -5.79 -10.47 6.79
N ARG A 16 -5.18 -11.57 7.19
CA ARG A 16 -5.55 -12.94 6.79
C ARG A 16 -5.27 -13.92 7.91
N VAL A 17 -6.04 -15.00 7.94
CA VAL A 17 -5.81 -16.17 8.77
C VAL A 17 -5.78 -17.39 7.85
N VAL A 18 -4.69 -18.13 7.88
CA VAL A 18 -4.45 -19.31 7.05
C VAL A 18 -3.80 -20.42 7.88
N PRO A 19 -3.81 -21.68 7.43
CA PRO A 19 -3.06 -22.76 8.07
C PRO A 19 -1.57 -22.40 8.22
N THR A 20 -0.95 -22.87 9.29
CA THR A 20 0.44 -22.52 9.66
C THR A 20 1.43 -22.73 8.51
N GLU A 21 1.30 -23.81 7.76
CA GLU A 21 2.15 -24.17 6.63
C GLU A 21 2.00 -23.22 5.43
N GLN A 22 0.92 -22.42 5.37
CA GLN A 22 0.65 -21.47 4.29
C GLN A 22 1.03 -20.04 4.63
N VAL A 23 1.36 -19.73 5.89
CA VAL A 23 1.61 -18.37 6.36
C VAL A 23 2.69 -17.66 5.54
N MET A 24 3.81 -18.33 5.27
CA MET A 24 4.91 -17.74 4.52
C MET A 24 4.51 -17.46 3.06
N ASN A 25 3.84 -18.41 2.42
CA ASN A 25 3.40 -18.25 1.03
C ASN A 25 2.39 -17.10 0.89
N GLU A 26 1.43 -17.00 1.80
CA GLU A 26 0.46 -15.91 1.82
C GLU A 26 1.09 -14.55 2.13
N ALA A 27 2.06 -14.49 3.03
CA ALA A 27 2.79 -13.27 3.33
C ALA A 27 3.60 -12.78 2.11
N VAL A 28 4.29 -13.69 1.42
CA VAL A 28 5.04 -13.37 0.19
C VAL A 28 4.09 -12.93 -0.91
N ALA A 29 2.99 -13.63 -1.14
CA ALA A 29 2.00 -13.26 -2.16
C ALA A 29 1.41 -11.85 -1.89
N LEU A 30 1.13 -11.51 -0.63
CA LEU A 30 0.69 -10.17 -0.25
C LEU A 30 1.77 -9.12 -0.51
N ALA A 31 3.01 -9.41 -0.14
CA ALA A 31 4.16 -8.51 -0.38
C ALA A 31 4.38 -8.27 -1.88
N GLU A 32 4.31 -9.32 -2.71
CA GLU A 32 4.42 -9.22 -4.17
C GLU A 32 3.30 -8.37 -4.77
N SER A 33 2.06 -8.52 -4.29
CA SER A 33 0.93 -7.70 -4.76
C SER A 33 1.10 -6.21 -4.45
N ILE A 34 1.74 -5.88 -3.33
CA ILE A 34 2.10 -4.52 -2.96
C ILE A 34 3.26 -4.02 -3.84
N ALA A 35 4.30 -4.84 -4.00
CA ALA A 35 5.49 -4.52 -4.77
C ALA A 35 5.23 -4.35 -6.29
N ALA A 36 4.13 -4.89 -6.79
CA ALA A 36 3.71 -4.71 -8.19
C ALA A 36 3.21 -3.29 -8.50
N ASN A 37 3.01 -2.45 -7.49
CA ASN A 37 2.57 -1.06 -7.64
C ASN A 37 3.75 -0.09 -7.73
N ALA A 38 3.48 1.16 -8.17
CA ALA A 38 4.49 2.22 -8.27
C ALA A 38 5.20 2.43 -6.92
N PRO A 39 6.52 2.23 -6.82
CA PRO A 39 7.22 2.16 -5.53
C PRO A 39 7.16 3.49 -4.75
N LEU A 40 7.25 4.63 -5.42
CA LEU A 40 7.13 5.94 -4.77
C LEU A 40 5.72 6.17 -4.23
N ALA A 41 4.69 5.72 -4.94
CA ALA A 41 3.30 5.82 -4.49
C ALA A 41 3.04 4.92 -3.26
N VAL A 42 3.59 3.70 -3.26
CA VAL A 42 3.52 2.79 -2.11
C VAL A 42 4.20 3.40 -0.89
N ALA A 43 5.41 3.96 -1.05
CA ALA A 43 6.14 4.61 0.04
C ALA A 43 5.39 5.83 0.60
N ALA A 44 4.86 6.69 -0.27
CA ALA A 44 4.08 7.86 0.13
C ALA A 44 2.79 7.48 0.85
N SER A 45 2.04 6.51 0.32
CA SER A 45 0.81 6.00 0.94
C SER A 45 1.08 5.42 2.33
N ARG A 46 2.16 4.64 2.48
CA ARG A 46 2.58 4.10 3.77
C ARG A 46 2.90 5.22 4.77
N THR A 47 3.64 6.25 4.34
CA THR A 47 4.00 7.38 5.19
C THR A 47 2.77 8.12 5.73
N VAL A 48 1.77 8.36 4.87
CA VAL A 48 0.51 9.00 5.29
C VAL A 48 -0.28 8.08 6.22
N ALA A 49 -0.40 6.80 5.89
CA ALA A 49 -1.14 5.82 6.69
C ALA A 49 -0.55 5.64 8.11
N MET A 50 0.77 5.64 8.24
CA MET A 50 1.44 5.54 9.56
C MET A 50 1.15 6.74 10.47
N ARG A 51 0.74 7.87 9.92
CA ARG A 51 0.39 9.09 10.67
C ARG A 51 -1.11 9.19 11.00
N ALA A 52 -1.91 8.19 10.65
CA ALA A 52 -3.38 8.24 10.76
C ALA A 52 -3.90 8.54 12.17
N TYR A 53 -3.09 8.29 13.21
CA TYR A 53 -3.43 8.54 14.61
C TYR A 53 -2.62 9.68 15.25
N GLU A 54 -1.79 10.39 14.48
CA GLU A 54 -0.87 11.40 15.00
C GLU A 54 -1.33 12.84 14.77
N GLY A 55 -2.32 13.04 13.91
CA GLY A 55 -2.83 14.37 13.52
C GLY A 55 -4.34 14.41 13.39
N ASP A 56 -4.88 15.60 13.14
CA ASP A 56 -6.27 15.76 12.77
C ASP A 56 -6.51 15.43 11.28
N ASP A 57 -7.78 15.26 10.90
CA ASP A 57 -8.17 14.90 9.52
C ASP A 57 -7.72 15.94 8.50
N ASP A 58 -7.70 17.23 8.86
CA ASP A 58 -7.26 18.30 7.97
C ASP A 58 -5.75 18.25 7.71
N GLU A 59 -4.95 17.93 8.72
CA GLU A 59 -3.51 17.74 8.57
C GLU A 59 -3.19 16.53 7.70
N LEU A 60 -3.90 15.42 7.91
CA LEU A 60 -3.74 14.19 7.12
C LEU A 60 -4.16 14.42 5.67
N MET A 61 -5.25 15.16 5.44
CA MET A 61 -5.69 15.52 4.09
C MET A 61 -4.63 16.40 3.39
N ARG A 62 -4.10 17.42 4.07
CA ARG A 62 -3.02 18.25 3.52
C ARG A 62 -1.76 17.44 3.23
N ALA A 63 -1.40 16.48 4.09
CA ALA A 63 -0.26 15.59 3.86
C ALA A 63 -0.48 14.71 2.61
N SER A 64 -1.69 14.15 2.45
CA SER A 64 -2.07 13.37 1.27
C SER A 64 -2.00 14.19 -0.02
N LEU A 65 -2.52 15.42 -0.02
CA LEU A 65 -2.48 16.30 -1.18
C LEU A 65 -1.04 16.71 -1.56
N ARG A 66 -0.18 16.97 -0.56
CA ARG A 66 1.25 17.20 -0.82
C ARG A 66 1.91 15.98 -1.45
N ALA A 67 1.67 14.79 -0.90
CA ALA A 67 2.22 13.55 -1.44
C ALA A 67 1.80 13.31 -2.90
N ILE A 68 0.53 13.58 -3.25
CA ILE A 68 0.05 13.52 -4.64
C ILE A 68 0.76 14.55 -5.52
N GLY A 69 0.95 15.77 -5.02
CA GLY A 69 1.69 16.82 -5.73
C GLY A 69 3.13 16.39 -6.04
N ASP A 70 3.84 15.85 -5.05
CA ASP A 70 5.21 15.36 -5.21
C ASP A 70 5.31 14.18 -6.19
N LEU A 71 4.33 13.28 -6.17
CA LEU A 71 4.27 12.15 -7.09
C LEU A 71 3.94 12.58 -8.52
N SER A 72 3.16 13.63 -8.71
CA SER A 72 2.64 14.06 -10.02
C SER A 72 3.70 14.42 -11.04
N VAL A 73 4.92 14.74 -10.58
CA VAL A 73 6.08 15.09 -11.44
C VAL A 73 6.99 13.90 -11.73
N THR A 74 6.67 12.70 -11.23
CA THR A 74 7.48 11.49 -11.43
C THR A 74 7.15 10.78 -12.75
N GLU A 75 8.12 10.02 -13.28
CA GLU A 75 7.92 9.21 -14.47
C GLU A 75 6.85 8.12 -14.23
N ASP A 76 6.82 7.56 -13.04
CA ASP A 76 5.87 6.50 -12.66
C ASP A 76 4.43 7.02 -12.61
N PHE A 77 4.23 8.30 -12.27
CA PHE A 77 2.90 8.91 -12.30
C PHE A 77 2.32 8.96 -13.72
N ALA A 78 3.17 9.21 -14.72
CA ALA A 78 2.77 9.20 -16.14
C ALA A 78 2.62 7.77 -16.69
N GLU A 79 3.44 6.83 -16.19
CA GLU A 79 3.45 5.44 -16.65
C GLU A 79 2.14 4.71 -16.29
N GLY A 80 1.60 4.92 -15.09
CA GLY A 80 0.38 4.24 -14.63
C GLY A 80 -0.79 4.41 -15.61
N PRO A 81 -1.26 5.63 -15.89
CA PRO A 81 -2.34 5.88 -16.86
C PRO A 81 -2.00 5.40 -18.27
N ARG A 82 -0.75 5.55 -18.71
CA ARG A 82 -0.30 5.08 -20.03
C ARG A 82 -0.45 3.56 -20.16
N ALA A 83 0.10 2.80 -19.22
CA ALA A 83 0.00 1.35 -19.19
C ALA A 83 -1.46 0.87 -19.18
N PHE A 84 -2.31 1.57 -18.41
CA PHE A 84 -3.74 1.27 -18.33
C PHE A 84 -4.44 1.46 -19.70
N ILE A 85 -4.17 2.58 -20.40
CA ILE A 85 -4.75 2.86 -21.73
C ILE A 85 -4.24 1.83 -22.75
N GLU A 86 -2.94 1.52 -22.71
CA GLU A 86 -2.30 0.56 -23.62
C GLU A 86 -2.59 -0.90 -23.26
N LYS A 87 -3.30 -1.17 -22.16
CA LYS A 87 -3.65 -2.51 -21.65
C LYS A 87 -2.45 -3.42 -21.50
N ARG A 88 -1.35 -2.90 -21.00
CA ARG A 88 -0.12 -3.61 -20.68
C ARG A 88 0.27 -3.47 -19.21
N PRO A 89 1.11 -4.35 -18.69
CA PRO A 89 1.71 -4.15 -17.38
C PRO A 89 2.53 -2.85 -17.35
N PRO A 90 2.47 -2.09 -16.24
CA PRO A 90 3.32 -0.91 -16.05
C PRO A 90 4.79 -1.31 -15.84
N VAL A 91 5.70 -0.41 -16.21
CA VAL A 91 7.13 -0.56 -15.98
C VAL A 91 7.57 0.56 -15.04
N TRP A 92 7.62 0.26 -13.74
CA TRP A 92 7.99 1.22 -12.73
C TRP A 92 9.49 1.48 -12.69
N LYS A 93 9.89 2.73 -12.56
CA LYS A 93 11.29 3.18 -12.51
C LYS A 93 11.70 3.74 -11.15
N GLY A 94 10.73 4.03 -10.26
CA GLY A 94 10.97 4.61 -8.96
C GLY A 94 11.46 6.06 -9.00
N ARG A 95 11.10 6.82 -10.02
CA ARG A 95 11.50 8.21 -10.20
C ARG A 95 10.49 9.02 -11.00
#